data_25faf993c5c80e9d7c928398f30b1c05
#
_entry.id   25faf993c5c80e9d7c928398f30b1c05
#
_cell.length_a   1.000
_cell.length_b   1.000
_cell.length_c   1.000
_cell.angle_alpha   90.00
_cell.angle_beta   90.00
_cell.angle_gamma   90.00
#
_symmetry.space_group_name_H-M   'P 1'
#
loop_
_entity.id
_entity.type
_entity.pdbx_description
1 polymer ?
#
loop_
_entity_poly.entity_id
_entity_poly.type
_entity_poly.pdbx_seq_one_letter_code
_entity_poly.pdbx_strand_id
1 'polypeptide(L)'
;MNLNCYAKLQKMDKKLVSREEDYSKWYNELVVKAGLAENSAVRGCMIIKPYGYAIWEKMQSQLDKMFKETGHENAYFPLFVPKSLFEAEEKNAEGFAKECAIVTHYRLQNDPKNKGKL
;
A
#
# COMPACT_ATOMS: atom_id res chain seq x y z
N MET A 1 23.70 -13.88 11.72
CA MET A 1 23.25 -12.48 11.76
C MET A 1 24.38 -11.64 11.17
N ASN A 2 24.14 -11.05 10.01
CA ASN A 2 25.20 -10.59 9.11
C ASN A 2 25.68 -9.19 9.52
N LEU A 3 26.92 -9.05 9.98
CA LEU A 3 27.60 -7.81 10.40
C LEU A 3 27.55 -6.69 9.33
N ASN A 4 27.34 -7.05 8.07
CA ASN A 4 27.22 -6.12 6.96
C ASN A 4 25.91 -5.30 6.97
N CYS A 5 24.88 -5.77 7.69
CA CYS A 5 23.61 -5.03 7.82
C CYS A 5 23.75 -3.88 8.84
N TYR A 6 24.54 -4.08 9.90
CA TYR A 6 24.82 -3.04 10.90
C TYR A 6 25.71 -1.92 10.38
N ALA A 7 26.70 -2.25 9.53
CA ALA A 7 27.58 -1.25 8.93
C ALA A 7 26.86 -0.33 7.92
N LYS A 8 25.80 -0.83 7.29
CA LYS A 8 24.95 -0.04 6.36
C LYS A 8 24.03 0.94 7.09
N LEU A 9 23.64 0.62 8.32
CA LEU A 9 22.82 1.49 9.18
C LEU A 9 23.61 2.71 9.71
N GLN A 10 24.92 2.58 9.91
CA GLN A 10 25.76 3.68 10.40
C GLN A 10 26.10 4.75 9.34
N LYS A 11 25.85 4.51 8.05
CA LYS A 11 26.09 5.49 6.97
C LYS A 11 24.88 6.38 6.62
N MET A 12 23.81 6.32 7.39
CA MET A 12 22.60 7.13 7.16
C MET A 12 22.54 8.37 8.06
N ASP A 13 23.63 9.09 8.16
CA ASP A 13 23.69 10.37 8.90
C ASP A 13 23.18 11.54 8.03
N LYS A 14 21.95 11.39 7.49
CA LYS A 14 21.20 12.53 6.98
C LYS A 14 20.22 12.95 8.06
N LYS A 15 20.51 14.07 8.70
CA LYS A 15 19.66 14.72 9.68
C LYS A 15 18.23 14.77 9.16
N LEU A 16 17.28 14.18 9.90
CA LEU A 16 15.86 14.32 9.62
C LEU A 16 15.46 15.79 9.80
N VAL A 17 14.52 16.27 9.00
CA VAL A 17 13.84 17.52 9.29
C VAL A 17 13.18 17.39 10.67
N SER A 18 13.15 18.45 11.47
CA SER A 18 12.51 18.33 12.78
C SER A 18 11.00 18.22 12.62
N ARG A 19 10.37 17.51 13.54
CA ARG A 19 8.93 17.30 13.56
C ARG A 19 8.16 18.61 13.72
N GLU A 20 8.76 19.57 14.43
CA GLU A 20 8.21 20.89 14.71
C GLU A 20 8.32 21.82 13.49
N GLU A 21 9.35 21.63 12.66
CA GLU A 21 9.60 22.43 11.47
C GLU A 21 8.67 22.04 10.33
N ASP A 22 8.57 20.76 10.02
CA ASP A 22 7.69 20.22 8.97
C ASP A 22 7.31 18.78 9.29
N TYR A 23 6.12 18.59 9.87
CA TYR A 23 5.61 17.28 10.26
C TYR A 23 5.48 16.30 9.09
N SER A 24 4.91 16.77 7.96
CA SER A 24 4.68 15.92 6.79
C SER A 24 5.98 15.41 6.18
N LYS A 25 6.95 16.30 6.04
CA LYS A 25 8.28 15.96 5.53
C LYS A 25 9.04 15.06 6.49
N TRP A 26 9.02 15.36 7.79
CA TRP A 26 9.59 14.51 8.83
C TRP A 26 9.02 13.09 8.77
N TYR A 27 7.70 12.94 8.70
CA TYR A 27 7.04 11.63 8.64
C TYR A 27 7.46 10.82 7.40
N ASN A 28 7.38 11.43 6.23
CA ASN A 28 7.76 10.77 4.98
C ASN A 28 9.25 10.36 4.95
N GLU A 29 10.14 11.25 5.41
CA GLU A 29 11.56 10.93 5.51
C GLU A 29 11.84 9.82 6.53
N LEU A 30 11.15 9.82 7.66
CA LEU A 30 11.28 8.81 8.70
C LEU A 30 10.92 7.41 8.17
N VAL A 31 9.77 7.29 7.51
CA VAL A 31 9.29 6.02 6.95
C VAL A 31 10.31 5.40 5.99
N VAL A 32 10.87 6.22 5.09
CA VAL A 32 11.85 5.77 4.10
C VAL A 32 13.21 5.47 4.76
N LYS A 33 13.70 6.37 5.63
CA LYS A 33 15.01 6.22 6.30
C LYS A 33 15.03 5.06 7.29
N ALA A 34 13.92 4.81 7.98
CA ALA A 34 13.77 3.65 8.87
C ALA A 34 13.60 2.33 8.11
N GLY A 35 13.50 2.35 6.78
CA GLY A 35 13.33 1.16 5.97
C GLY A 35 11.97 0.49 6.16
N LEU A 36 10.92 1.26 6.48
CA LEU A 36 9.57 0.75 6.64
C LEU A 36 8.83 0.59 5.31
N ALA A 37 9.02 1.55 4.41
CA ALA A 37 8.42 1.53 3.08
C ALA A 37 9.30 2.28 2.07
N GLU A 38 9.02 2.07 0.78
CA GLU A 38 9.62 2.81 -0.34
C GLU A 38 8.64 2.95 -1.49
N ASN A 39 8.88 3.91 -2.38
CA ASN A 39 8.06 4.07 -3.57
C ASN A 39 8.31 2.92 -4.57
N SER A 40 7.23 2.42 -5.18
CA SER A 40 7.34 1.47 -6.27
C SER A 40 7.57 2.18 -7.62
N ALA A 41 7.80 1.40 -8.67
CA ALA A 41 7.86 1.91 -10.03
C ALA A 41 6.51 2.46 -10.54
N VAL A 42 5.42 2.06 -9.90
CA VAL A 42 4.07 2.54 -10.23
C VAL A 42 3.74 3.74 -9.35
N ARG A 43 3.42 4.87 -9.98
CA ARG A 43 3.10 6.10 -9.26
C ARG A 43 1.90 5.91 -8.32
N GLY A 44 2.05 6.38 -7.10
CA GLY A 44 1.01 6.26 -6.06
C GLY A 44 0.97 4.90 -5.35
N CYS A 45 1.83 3.95 -5.75
CA CYS A 45 1.94 2.66 -5.08
C CYS A 45 3.24 2.61 -4.25
N MET A 46 3.16 2.03 -3.06
CA MET A 46 4.30 1.86 -2.16
C MET A 46 4.63 0.38 -1.95
N ILE A 47 5.90 0.11 -1.74
CA ILE A 47 6.39 -1.19 -1.29
C ILE A 47 6.56 -1.10 0.23
N ILE A 48 5.78 -1.88 0.97
CA ILE A 48 5.93 -1.99 2.41
C ILE A 48 6.99 -3.03 2.71
N LYS A 49 8.07 -2.61 3.37
CA LYS A 49 9.21 -3.45 3.69
C LYS A 49 8.95 -4.33 4.93
N PRO A 50 9.76 -5.36 5.19
CA PRO A 50 9.51 -6.31 6.28
C PRO A 50 9.26 -5.69 7.65
N TYR A 51 9.99 -4.65 8.04
CA TYR A 51 9.75 -3.96 9.32
C TYR A 51 8.40 -3.25 9.38
N GLY A 52 8.04 -2.54 8.30
CA GLY A 52 6.73 -1.89 8.18
C GLY A 52 5.60 -2.92 8.17
N TYR A 53 5.78 -3.99 7.41
CA TYR A 53 4.78 -5.04 7.31
C TYR A 53 4.58 -5.81 8.62
N ALA A 54 5.65 -6.06 9.37
CA ALA A 54 5.57 -6.69 10.69
C ALA A 54 4.75 -5.86 11.71
N ILE A 55 4.77 -4.54 11.61
CA ILE A 55 3.91 -3.68 12.42
C ILE A 55 2.43 -3.89 12.03
N TRP A 56 2.15 -3.91 10.74
CA TRP A 56 0.83 -4.18 10.19
C TRP A 56 0.29 -5.54 10.62
N GLU A 57 1.07 -6.60 10.48
CA GLU A 57 0.68 -7.96 10.88
C GLU A 57 0.29 -8.05 12.35
N LYS A 58 1.03 -7.37 13.23
CA LYS A 58 0.71 -7.33 14.67
C LYS A 58 -0.60 -6.61 14.96
N MET A 59 -0.84 -5.47 14.31
CA MET A 59 -2.11 -4.73 14.45
C MET A 59 -3.28 -5.55 13.91
N GLN A 60 -3.14 -6.13 12.72
CA GLN A 60 -4.15 -6.95 12.08
C GLN A 60 -4.50 -8.18 12.94
N SER A 61 -3.48 -8.90 13.42
CA SER A 61 -3.67 -10.08 14.27
C SER A 61 -4.41 -9.75 15.57
N GLN A 62 -4.06 -8.64 16.21
CA GLN A 62 -4.72 -8.22 17.45
C GLN A 62 -6.18 -7.82 17.21
N LEU A 63 -6.43 -7.07 16.15
CA LEU A 63 -7.78 -6.62 15.79
C LEU A 63 -8.67 -7.80 15.36
N ASP A 64 -8.15 -8.72 14.54
CA ASP A 64 -8.83 -9.95 14.12
C ASP A 64 -9.25 -10.80 15.31
N LYS A 65 -8.36 -10.95 16.30
CA LYS A 65 -8.67 -11.64 17.55
C LYS A 65 -9.85 -11.00 18.29
N MET A 66 -9.83 -9.67 18.41
CA MET A 66 -10.91 -8.93 19.10
C MET A 66 -12.26 -9.12 18.37
N PHE A 67 -12.30 -9.11 17.05
CA PHE A 67 -13.51 -9.38 16.28
C PHE A 67 -14.01 -10.81 16.49
N LYS A 68 -13.13 -11.79 16.47
CA LYS A 68 -13.50 -13.21 16.69
C LYS A 68 -14.04 -13.46 18.09
N GLU A 69 -13.54 -12.78 19.11
CA GLU A 69 -14.05 -12.85 20.47
C GLU A 69 -15.51 -12.37 20.58
N THR A 70 -15.96 -11.54 19.65
CA THR A 70 -17.36 -11.07 19.58
C THR A 70 -18.22 -11.88 18.60
N GLY A 71 -17.75 -13.03 18.12
CA GLY A 71 -18.51 -13.95 17.27
C GLY A 71 -18.46 -13.61 15.77
N HIS A 72 -17.60 -12.71 15.33
CA HIS A 72 -17.41 -12.43 13.91
C HIS A 72 -16.57 -13.50 13.22
N GLU A 73 -16.88 -13.77 11.97
CA GLU A 73 -16.15 -14.72 11.11
C GLU A 73 -15.53 -14.01 9.92
N ASN A 74 -14.35 -14.46 9.50
CA ASN A 74 -13.67 -13.91 8.34
C ASN A 74 -14.31 -14.44 7.05
N ALA A 75 -14.55 -13.55 6.08
CA ALA A 75 -14.93 -13.89 4.72
C ALA A 75 -13.93 -13.27 3.73
N TYR A 76 -13.77 -13.92 2.58
CA TYR A 76 -12.94 -13.40 1.50
C TYR A 76 -13.81 -13.08 0.29
N PHE A 77 -13.81 -11.82 -0.12
CA PHE A 77 -14.53 -11.34 -1.28
C PHE A 77 -13.58 -11.16 -2.48
N PRO A 78 -14.06 -11.29 -3.71
CA PRO A 78 -13.29 -10.97 -4.91
C PRO A 78 -12.75 -9.55 -4.88
N LEU A 79 -11.48 -9.38 -5.33
CA LEU A 79 -10.84 -8.07 -5.40
C LEU A 79 -11.52 -7.13 -6.39
N PHE A 80 -12.01 -7.66 -7.50
CA PHE A 80 -12.66 -6.87 -8.55
C PHE A 80 -14.16 -6.82 -8.37
N VAL A 81 -14.71 -5.62 -8.46
CA VAL A 81 -16.13 -5.34 -8.35
C VAL A 81 -16.65 -4.84 -9.70
N PRO A 82 -17.83 -5.30 -10.19
CA PRO A 82 -18.44 -4.76 -11.40
C PRO A 82 -18.65 -3.25 -11.28
N LYS A 83 -18.32 -2.52 -12.35
CA LYS A 83 -18.48 -1.05 -12.39
C LYS A 83 -19.90 -0.60 -12.08
N SER A 84 -20.91 -1.38 -12.50
CA SER A 84 -22.33 -1.11 -12.24
C SER A 84 -22.70 -1.07 -10.76
N LEU A 85 -22.09 -1.93 -9.92
CA LEU A 85 -22.30 -1.89 -8.48
C LEU A 85 -21.67 -0.64 -7.86
N PHE A 86 -20.47 -0.27 -8.34
CA PHE A 86 -19.80 0.94 -7.90
C PHE A 86 -20.60 2.21 -8.23
N GLU A 87 -21.18 2.28 -9.45
CA GLU A 87 -22.03 3.40 -9.87
C GLU A 87 -23.37 3.45 -9.10
N ALA A 88 -23.86 2.32 -8.62
CA ALA A 88 -25.05 2.29 -7.78
C ALA A 88 -24.78 2.87 -6.39
N GLU A 89 -23.65 2.53 -5.78
CA GLU A 89 -23.23 3.09 -4.49
C GLU A 89 -22.90 4.59 -4.56
N GLU A 90 -22.37 5.08 -5.69
CA GLU A 90 -22.13 6.50 -5.90
C GLU A 90 -23.39 7.35 -5.73
N LYS A 91 -24.56 6.81 -6.10
CA LYS A 91 -25.84 7.51 -5.97
C LYS A 91 -26.31 7.63 -4.51
N ASN A 92 -25.82 6.74 -3.66
CA ASN A 92 -26.22 6.66 -2.25
C ASN A 92 -25.27 7.40 -1.30
N ALA A 93 -24.03 7.71 -1.75
CA ALA A 93 -23.02 8.33 -0.92
C ALA A 93 -22.61 9.70 -1.49
N GLU A 94 -23.01 10.78 -0.84
CA GLU A 94 -22.52 12.12 -1.15
C GLU A 94 -21.00 12.19 -0.94
N GLY A 95 -20.27 12.70 -1.95
CA GLY A 95 -18.81 12.89 -1.87
C GLY A 95 -17.99 11.63 -2.13
N PHE A 96 -18.57 10.58 -2.69
CA PHE A 96 -17.85 9.39 -3.07
C PHE A 96 -16.80 9.69 -4.16
N ALA A 97 -15.52 9.53 -3.83
CA ALA A 97 -14.44 9.82 -4.77
C ALA A 97 -14.38 8.77 -5.89
N LYS A 98 -14.38 9.23 -7.14
CA LYS A 98 -14.25 8.36 -8.35
C LYS A 98 -12.81 7.93 -8.62
N GLU A 99 -11.98 7.87 -7.60
CA GLU A 99 -10.56 7.49 -7.72
C GLU A 99 -10.41 5.98 -7.63
N CYS A 100 -10.60 5.29 -8.73
CA CYS A 100 -10.39 3.85 -8.82
C CYS A 100 -9.63 3.44 -10.07
N ALA A 101 -8.90 2.33 -9.98
CA ALA A 101 -8.32 1.69 -11.14
C ALA A 101 -9.38 0.83 -11.83
N ILE A 102 -9.56 1.03 -13.13
CA ILE A 102 -10.50 0.27 -13.94
C ILE A 102 -9.73 -0.69 -14.83
N VAL A 103 -10.09 -1.98 -14.80
CA VAL A 103 -9.54 -2.97 -15.71
C VAL A 103 -10.11 -2.74 -17.11
N THR A 104 -9.28 -2.30 -18.05
CA THR A 104 -9.65 -2.03 -19.43
C THR A 104 -9.32 -3.17 -20.38
N HIS A 105 -8.41 -4.09 -20.00
CA HIS A 105 -7.96 -5.22 -20.79
C HIS A 105 -8.04 -6.49 -19.94
N TYR A 106 -8.53 -7.55 -20.52
CA TYR A 106 -8.79 -8.80 -19.80
C TYR A 106 -7.89 -9.96 -20.24
N ARG A 107 -7.26 -9.89 -21.39
CA ARG A 107 -6.24 -10.82 -21.86
C ARG A 107 -5.14 -10.04 -22.57
N LEU A 108 -3.89 -10.47 -22.39
CA LEU A 108 -2.80 -9.98 -23.22
C LEU A 108 -3.02 -10.50 -24.64
N GLN A 109 -3.18 -9.60 -25.58
CA GLN A 109 -3.29 -9.89 -27.00
C GLN A 109 -2.17 -9.17 -27.73
N ASN A 110 -1.66 -9.78 -28.81
CA ASN A 110 -0.69 -9.09 -29.65
C ASN A 110 -1.28 -7.80 -30.21
N ASP A 111 -0.56 -6.70 -30.11
CA ASP A 111 -0.97 -5.43 -30.71
C ASP A 111 -1.10 -5.61 -32.23
N PRO A 112 -2.28 -5.42 -32.83
CA PRO A 112 -2.47 -5.59 -34.27
C PRO A 112 -1.63 -4.62 -35.12
N LYS A 113 -1.18 -3.49 -34.55
CA LYS A 113 -0.37 -2.47 -35.22
C LYS A 113 1.12 -2.64 -35.00
N ASN A 114 1.53 -3.33 -33.94
CA ASN A 114 2.94 -3.49 -33.57
C ASN A 114 3.24 -4.96 -33.24
N LYS A 115 3.60 -5.74 -34.26
CA LYS A 115 3.98 -7.15 -34.10
C LYS A 115 5.10 -7.28 -33.05
N GLY A 116 4.87 -8.07 -32.02
CA GLY A 116 5.84 -8.33 -30.95
C GLY A 116 5.68 -7.43 -29.71
N LYS A 117 4.68 -6.56 -29.66
CA LYS A 117 4.24 -5.90 -28.42
C LYS A 117 2.92 -6.50 -27.93
N LEU A 118 2.82 -6.61 -26.60
CA LEU A 118 1.62 -7.01 -25.88
C LEU A 118 0.79 -5.78 -25.54
#